data_90d571be2d1b52c7c7776b26f3e71ec3
#
_entry.id   90d571be2d1b52c7c7776b26f3e71ec3
#
_cell.length_a   1.000
_cell.length_b   1.000
_cell.length_c   1.000
_cell.angle_alpha   90.00
_cell.angle_beta   90.00
_cell.angle_gamma   90.00
#
_symmetry.space_group_name_H-M   'P 1'
#
loop_
_entity.id
_entity.type
_entity.pdbx_description
1 polymer ?
#
loop_
_entity_poly.entity_id
_entity_poly.type
_entity_poly.pdbx_seq_one_letter_code
_entity_poly.pdbx_strand_id
1 'polypeptide(L)'
;MIYHSTRSLENGVNAREALLKGLCDDGGLYVSDELLTCVLTPDMLKGLTYRETALRVFSVLLSDFTKTELAEGIERAYADNFASVAVTPVTRVGDEFLLELHHGPTSAFKDVALCMLPQLMSAALKDTGRRVMIATATSGDTGKAALSGFMNVPGIGITVFYPHGKVSDIQYLQMATQEGRNVAVAAVEGNFDDVQSTVKKIFASDLRQELADEGVELSSANSINIGRLVPQVVYYFDAYRQLVEANEVEQGAKVDFCVPTGNFGDVLAGYYAYRMGLPVRHFIVASNANNVLTDFLTMGVYDRNRPFVKTITPSMDILISSNLERMLYYASEGDTALIARLMENLRNEGVFRVEGEMLERIRSLFKCGWADDAETSAMIREAWRKDGRLVDPHTAVALKVARERADRSVPCVVLSTASPFKFCRDVYIALTGRPLEGDPDGFAYMDALSGLTSENAPAPLAGLRSMPVLHKDVVRPEGMADFIRAAVARAF
;
A
#
# COMPACT_ATOMS: atom_id res chain seq x y z
N MET A 1 -16.61 9.43 -13.93
CA MET A 1 -15.41 8.70 -14.38
C MET A 1 -15.78 7.26 -14.60
N ILE A 2 -15.47 6.71 -15.75
CA ILE A 2 -15.71 5.30 -16.11
C ILE A 2 -14.38 4.55 -15.99
N TYR A 3 -14.42 3.39 -15.36
CA TYR A 3 -13.29 2.50 -15.20
C TYR A 3 -13.46 1.27 -16.09
N HIS A 4 -12.39 0.84 -16.75
CA HIS A 4 -12.33 -0.36 -17.58
C HIS A 4 -11.04 -1.15 -17.28
N SER A 5 -10.90 -2.33 -17.89
CA SER A 5 -9.71 -3.16 -17.72
C SER A 5 -8.49 -2.56 -18.42
N THR A 6 -7.29 -2.75 -17.84
CA THR A 6 -6.01 -2.53 -18.53
C THR A 6 -5.84 -3.40 -19.78
N ARG A 7 -6.63 -4.48 -19.93
CA ARG A 7 -6.49 -5.48 -20.99
C ARG A 7 -7.65 -5.48 -22.00
N SER A 8 -8.74 -4.73 -21.71
CA SER A 8 -9.92 -4.61 -22.58
C SER A 8 -10.63 -3.29 -22.32
N LEU A 9 -11.17 -2.67 -23.37
CA LEU A 9 -12.05 -1.49 -23.26
C LEU A 9 -13.52 -1.86 -23.08
N GLU A 10 -13.85 -3.15 -23.14
CA GLU A 10 -15.21 -3.63 -22.96
C GLU A 10 -15.69 -3.52 -21.50
N ASN A 11 -16.99 -3.41 -21.30
CA ASN A 11 -17.64 -3.46 -19.99
C ASN A 11 -17.12 -2.41 -18.98
N GLY A 12 -17.01 -1.14 -19.41
CA GLY A 12 -16.70 -0.05 -18.49
C GLY A 12 -17.73 0.04 -17.35
N VAL A 13 -17.25 0.25 -16.12
CA VAL A 13 -18.06 0.36 -14.91
C VAL A 13 -17.82 1.70 -14.22
N ASN A 14 -18.74 2.12 -13.36
CA ASN A 14 -18.51 3.28 -12.50
C ASN A 14 -17.56 2.96 -11.33
N ALA A 15 -17.16 3.96 -10.56
CA ALA A 15 -16.22 3.76 -9.47
C ALA A 15 -16.77 2.86 -8.35
N ARG A 16 -18.07 2.93 -8.05
CA ARG A 16 -18.70 2.06 -7.02
C ARG A 16 -18.53 0.60 -7.37
N GLU A 17 -18.83 0.22 -8.62
CA GLU A 17 -18.71 -1.16 -9.06
C GLU A 17 -17.24 -1.61 -9.16
N ALA A 18 -16.33 -0.75 -9.64
CA ALA A 18 -14.90 -1.03 -9.67
C ALA A 18 -14.33 -1.29 -8.26
N LEU A 19 -14.78 -0.55 -7.25
CA LEU A 19 -14.40 -0.75 -5.84
C LEU A 19 -14.91 -2.07 -5.29
N LEU A 20 -16.18 -2.42 -5.56
CA LEU A 20 -16.78 -3.65 -5.03
C LEU A 20 -16.17 -4.89 -5.69
N LYS A 21 -15.97 -4.88 -7.00
CA LYS A 21 -15.32 -5.97 -7.73
C LYS A 21 -13.83 -6.11 -7.39
N GLY A 22 -13.12 -5.00 -7.27
CA GLY A 22 -11.70 -4.93 -6.96
C GLY A 22 -10.76 -5.38 -8.10
N LEU A 23 -11.20 -6.27 -9.00
CA LEU A 23 -10.46 -6.81 -10.13
C LEU A 23 -11.40 -6.99 -11.32
N CYS A 24 -10.90 -6.81 -12.55
CA CYS A 24 -11.68 -7.06 -13.76
C CYS A 24 -11.84 -8.58 -14.03
N ASP A 25 -12.90 -8.96 -14.71
CA ASP A 25 -13.23 -10.37 -14.99
C ASP A 25 -12.17 -11.05 -15.90
N ASP A 26 -11.48 -10.28 -16.74
CA ASP A 26 -10.35 -10.72 -17.58
C ASP A 26 -9.00 -10.80 -16.81
N GLY A 27 -9.02 -10.50 -15.52
CA GLY A 27 -7.84 -10.46 -14.66
C GLY A 27 -6.99 -9.20 -14.82
N GLY A 28 -7.42 -8.23 -15.62
CA GLY A 28 -6.83 -6.89 -15.73
C GLY A 28 -7.21 -5.98 -14.55
N LEU A 29 -6.58 -4.83 -14.46
CA LEU A 29 -6.78 -3.88 -13.38
C LEU A 29 -7.64 -2.70 -13.85
N TYR A 30 -8.49 -2.17 -12.96
CA TYR A 30 -9.31 -1.00 -13.28
C TYR A 30 -8.45 0.26 -13.48
N VAL A 31 -8.62 0.91 -14.64
CA VAL A 31 -8.04 2.20 -15.05
C VAL A 31 -9.12 3.08 -15.67
N SER A 32 -8.84 4.37 -15.84
CA SER A 32 -9.74 5.30 -16.54
C SER A 32 -8.94 6.24 -17.45
N ASP A 33 -9.37 6.38 -18.68
CA ASP A 33 -8.79 7.34 -19.63
C ASP A 33 -9.11 8.79 -19.26
N GLU A 34 -10.20 9.01 -18.52
CA GLU A 34 -10.58 10.33 -18.03
C GLU A 34 -9.52 10.91 -17.05
N LEU A 35 -8.66 10.08 -16.45
CA LEU A 35 -7.53 10.55 -15.64
C LEU A 35 -6.65 11.55 -16.42
N LEU A 36 -6.52 11.36 -17.72
CA LEU A 36 -5.67 12.19 -18.59
C LEU A 36 -6.23 13.61 -18.79
N THR A 37 -7.51 13.81 -18.50
CA THR A 37 -8.24 15.09 -18.63
C THR A 37 -8.57 15.74 -17.29
N CYS A 38 -8.32 15.03 -16.18
CA CYS A 38 -8.54 15.57 -14.85
C CYS A 38 -7.47 16.60 -14.50
N VAL A 39 -7.90 17.77 -14.02
CA VAL A 39 -6.99 18.83 -13.59
C VAL A 39 -7.27 19.21 -12.14
N LEU A 40 -6.25 19.06 -11.31
CA LEU A 40 -6.24 19.49 -9.92
C LEU A 40 -4.89 20.18 -9.64
N THR A 41 -4.84 21.49 -9.87
CA THR A 41 -3.61 22.25 -9.68
C THR A 41 -3.36 22.52 -8.18
N PRO A 42 -2.10 22.68 -7.75
CA PRO A 42 -1.76 23.03 -6.38
C PRO A 42 -2.44 24.31 -5.88
N ASP A 43 -2.71 25.29 -6.75
CA ASP A 43 -3.44 26.51 -6.39
C ASP A 43 -4.86 26.24 -5.88
N MET A 44 -5.51 25.19 -6.39
CA MET A 44 -6.85 24.78 -5.96
C MET A 44 -6.86 24.16 -4.55
N LEU A 45 -5.68 23.85 -3.99
CA LEU A 45 -5.51 23.19 -2.70
C LEU A 45 -4.94 24.12 -1.62
N LYS A 46 -4.59 25.35 -1.97
CA LYS A 46 -4.01 26.32 -1.03
C LYS A 46 -4.92 26.57 0.16
N GLY A 47 -4.37 26.44 1.37
CA GLY A 47 -5.09 26.65 2.64
C GLY A 47 -6.09 25.55 3.01
N LEU A 48 -6.17 24.47 2.26
CA LEU A 48 -7.02 23.33 2.60
C LEU A 48 -6.34 22.45 3.65
N THR A 49 -7.15 21.79 4.46
CA THR A 49 -6.72 20.70 5.33
C THR A 49 -6.55 19.41 4.51
N TYR A 50 -5.92 18.37 5.11
CA TYR A 50 -5.85 17.04 4.51
C TYR A 50 -7.23 16.51 4.06
N ARG A 51 -8.25 16.65 4.92
CA ARG A 51 -9.62 16.15 4.66
C ARG A 51 -10.29 16.91 3.49
N GLU A 52 -10.09 18.20 3.41
CA GLU A 52 -10.60 19.01 2.29
C GLU A 52 -9.85 18.68 0.98
N THR A 53 -8.53 18.46 1.04
CA THR A 53 -7.75 17.96 -0.08
C THR A 53 -8.26 16.59 -0.54
N ALA A 54 -8.54 15.67 0.39
CA ALA A 54 -9.12 14.36 0.10
C ALA A 54 -10.47 14.49 -0.61
N LEU A 55 -11.35 15.37 -0.13
CA LEU A 55 -12.64 15.62 -0.78
C LEU A 55 -12.49 16.10 -2.23
N ARG A 56 -11.52 16.97 -2.50
CA ARG A 56 -11.24 17.44 -3.87
C ARG A 56 -10.77 16.30 -4.77
N VAL A 57 -9.77 15.51 -4.32
CA VAL A 57 -9.24 14.37 -5.08
C VAL A 57 -10.32 13.32 -5.34
N PHE A 58 -11.08 12.96 -4.31
CA PHE A 58 -12.13 11.93 -4.44
C PHE A 58 -13.30 12.38 -5.31
N SER A 59 -13.67 13.66 -5.26
CA SER A 59 -14.75 14.20 -6.13
C SER A 59 -14.39 14.10 -7.62
N VAL A 60 -13.11 14.06 -7.96
CA VAL A 60 -12.64 13.85 -9.32
C VAL A 60 -12.59 12.37 -9.66
N LEU A 61 -11.89 11.57 -8.86
CA LEU A 61 -11.62 10.16 -9.16
C LEU A 61 -12.81 9.23 -8.89
N LEU A 62 -13.73 9.62 -8.01
CA LEU A 62 -14.90 8.85 -7.59
C LEU A 62 -16.19 9.64 -7.90
N SER A 63 -16.33 10.09 -9.14
CA SER A 63 -17.35 11.08 -9.56
C SER A 63 -18.81 10.61 -9.44
N ASP A 64 -19.06 9.33 -9.24
CA ASP A 64 -20.39 8.74 -9.01
C ASP A 64 -20.78 8.68 -7.52
N PHE A 65 -19.86 9.04 -6.60
CA PHE A 65 -20.17 9.27 -5.20
C PHE A 65 -20.64 10.73 -4.99
N THR A 66 -21.62 10.91 -4.15
CA THR A 66 -22.05 12.27 -3.74
C THR A 66 -21.01 12.92 -2.83
N LYS A 67 -20.96 14.25 -2.84
CA LYS A 67 -20.06 14.98 -1.93
C LYS A 67 -20.33 14.67 -0.46
N THR A 68 -21.58 14.42 -0.10
CA THR A 68 -21.98 14.05 1.27
C THR A 68 -21.39 12.69 1.66
N GLU A 69 -21.54 11.67 0.82
CA GLU A 69 -20.99 10.34 1.08
C GLU A 69 -19.46 10.39 1.22
N LEU A 70 -18.79 11.15 0.34
CA LEU A 70 -17.32 11.32 0.41
C LEU A 70 -16.91 12.06 1.70
N ALA A 71 -17.59 13.16 2.04
CA ALA A 71 -17.26 13.94 3.25
C ALA A 71 -17.47 13.12 4.53
N GLU A 72 -18.59 12.41 4.66
CA GLU A 72 -18.85 11.52 5.78
C GLU A 72 -17.83 10.36 5.86
N GLY A 73 -17.47 9.78 4.72
CA GLY A 73 -16.44 8.73 4.65
C GLY A 73 -15.05 9.24 5.08
N ILE A 74 -14.66 10.43 4.61
CA ILE A 74 -13.40 11.10 4.96
C ILE A 74 -13.35 11.40 6.46
N GLU A 75 -14.45 11.91 7.03
CA GLU A 75 -14.51 12.19 8.47
C GLU A 75 -14.32 10.91 9.29
N ARG A 76 -15.03 9.83 8.98
CA ARG A 76 -14.86 8.54 9.66
C ARG A 76 -13.48 7.92 9.47
N ALA A 77 -12.84 8.15 8.31
CA ALA A 77 -11.53 7.59 8.01
C ALA A 77 -10.39 8.35 8.70
N TYR A 78 -10.45 9.70 8.75
CA TYR A 78 -9.28 10.52 9.03
C TYR A 78 -9.41 11.47 10.24
N ALA A 79 -10.57 11.59 10.89
CA ALA A 79 -10.71 12.52 12.01
C ALA A 79 -9.94 12.06 13.24
N ASP A 80 -10.25 10.88 13.76
CA ASP A 80 -9.75 10.39 15.06
C ASP A 80 -8.83 9.16 14.94
N ASN A 81 -8.65 8.63 13.73
CA ASN A 81 -7.88 7.41 13.50
C ASN A 81 -6.36 7.64 13.39
N PHE A 82 -5.94 8.89 13.23
CA PHE A 82 -4.54 9.24 13.05
C PHE A 82 -4.01 10.06 14.22
N ALA A 83 -2.83 9.73 14.70
CA ALA A 83 -2.19 10.43 15.81
C ALA A 83 -1.75 11.87 15.45
N SER A 84 -1.61 12.18 14.17
CA SER A 84 -1.29 13.51 13.66
C SER A 84 -2.53 14.18 13.06
N VAL A 85 -2.78 15.43 13.44
CA VAL A 85 -3.86 16.26 12.85
C VAL A 85 -3.63 16.48 11.34
N ALA A 86 -2.37 16.51 10.90
CA ALA A 86 -2.01 16.60 9.49
C ALA A 86 -2.23 15.28 8.74
N VAL A 87 -2.61 14.18 9.41
CA VAL A 87 -2.74 12.81 8.89
C VAL A 87 -1.40 12.26 8.37
N THR A 88 -0.77 12.97 7.44
CA THR A 88 0.51 12.62 6.80
C THR A 88 1.47 13.82 6.84
N PRO A 89 2.07 14.12 8.00
CA PRO A 89 2.95 15.28 8.14
C PRO A 89 4.24 15.14 7.32
N VAL A 90 4.75 16.29 6.85
CA VAL A 90 6.06 16.38 6.22
C VAL A 90 7.06 16.92 7.24
N THR A 91 8.19 16.21 7.41
CA THR A 91 9.28 16.58 8.31
C THR A 91 10.61 16.58 7.56
N ARG A 92 11.64 17.22 8.12
CA ARG A 92 12.96 17.27 7.49
C ARG A 92 13.89 16.14 8.00
N VAL A 93 14.71 15.59 7.09
CA VAL A 93 15.80 14.67 7.40
C VAL A 93 17.04 15.01 6.54
N GLY A 94 18.05 15.63 7.14
CA GLY A 94 19.17 16.18 6.37
C GLY A 94 18.73 17.20 5.32
N ASP A 95 19.06 16.95 4.06
CA ASP A 95 18.67 17.76 2.91
C ASP A 95 17.32 17.34 2.31
N GLU A 96 16.77 16.19 2.70
CA GLU A 96 15.52 15.64 2.19
C GLU A 96 14.35 15.92 3.14
N PHE A 97 13.13 15.65 2.65
CA PHE A 97 11.90 15.66 3.45
C PHE A 97 11.35 14.25 3.60
N LEU A 98 10.81 13.93 4.77
CA LEU A 98 10.05 12.70 5.00
C LEU A 98 8.55 13.01 4.95
N LEU A 99 7.81 12.30 4.12
CA LEU A 99 6.36 12.23 4.20
C LEU A 99 5.99 11.06 5.11
N GLU A 100 5.61 11.37 6.35
CA GLU A 100 5.34 10.36 7.38
C GLU A 100 3.94 9.77 7.23
N LEU A 101 3.84 8.56 6.71
CA LEU A 101 2.57 7.88 6.37
C LEU A 101 2.10 6.89 7.45
N HIS A 102 2.73 6.87 8.62
CA HIS A 102 2.58 5.81 9.62
C HIS A 102 1.90 6.25 10.92
N HIS A 103 1.18 7.36 10.91
CA HIS A 103 0.44 7.88 12.06
C HIS A 103 -0.95 7.25 12.26
N GLY A 104 -1.33 6.30 11.41
CA GLY A 104 -2.60 5.60 11.48
C GLY A 104 -2.63 4.46 12.50
N PRO A 105 -3.79 3.78 12.63
CA PRO A 105 -4.06 2.79 13.70
C PRO A 105 -3.16 1.55 13.66
N THR A 106 -2.49 1.26 12.54
CA THR A 106 -1.59 0.11 12.45
C THR A 106 -0.14 0.47 12.22
N SER A 107 0.17 1.77 12.26
CA SER A 107 1.51 2.33 12.14
C SER A 107 2.20 2.00 10.81
N ALA A 108 1.44 2.02 9.70
CA ALA A 108 1.93 1.85 8.33
C ALA A 108 1.09 2.66 7.33
N PHE A 109 1.68 3.04 6.19
CA PHE A 109 1.02 3.83 5.13
C PHE A 109 -0.29 3.22 4.62
N LYS A 110 -0.43 1.93 4.75
CA LYS A 110 -1.62 1.17 4.33
C LYS A 110 -2.89 1.65 5.02
N ASP A 111 -2.77 2.25 6.22
CA ASP A 111 -3.87 2.83 6.97
C ASP A 111 -4.58 3.93 6.19
N VAL A 112 -3.85 4.77 5.47
CA VAL A 112 -4.42 5.87 4.68
C VAL A 112 -5.50 5.36 3.71
N ALA A 113 -5.21 4.26 3.03
CA ALA A 113 -6.18 3.66 2.11
C ALA A 113 -7.18 2.73 2.81
N LEU A 114 -6.76 1.98 3.82
CA LEU A 114 -7.59 0.97 4.46
C LEU A 114 -8.53 1.51 5.55
N CYS A 115 -8.36 2.75 5.99
CA CYS A 115 -9.39 3.47 6.73
C CYS A 115 -10.49 4.03 5.80
N MET A 116 -10.14 4.39 4.56
CA MET A 116 -11.09 4.99 3.60
C MET A 116 -11.84 3.95 2.75
N LEU A 117 -11.17 2.89 2.27
CA LEU A 117 -11.79 1.87 1.42
C LEU A 117 -13.08 1.27 2.02
N PRO A 118 -13.15 0.90 3.31
CA PRO A 118 -14.37 0.40 3.92
C PRO A 118 -15.52 1.40 3.88
N GLN A 119 -15.23 2.69 4.02
CA GLN A 119 -16.24 3.76 3.96
C GLN A 119 -16.80 3.89 2.54
N LEU A 120 -15.93 3.82 1.52
CA LEU A 120 -16.34 3.83 0.12
C LEU A 120 -17.18 2.59 -0.23
N MET A 121 -16.73 1.40 0.19
CA MET A 121 -17.47 0.16 -0.07
C MET A 121 -18.81 0.16 0.65
N SER A 122 -18.88 0.62 1.90
CA SER A 122 -20.15 0.76 2.63
C SER A 122 -21.12 1.70 1.93
N ALA A 123 -20.64 2.85 1.44
CA ALA A 123 -21.45 3.78 0.66
C ALA A 123 -21.90 3.17 -0.68
N ALA A 124 -21.03 2.38 -1.34
CA ALA A 124 -21.37 1.70 -2.59
C ALA A 124 -22.42 0.58 -2.41
N LEU A 125 -22.44 -0.07 -1.25
CA LEU A 125 -23.40 -1.14 -0.90
C LEU A 125 -24.74 -0.60 -0.41
N LYS A 126 -24.81 0.68 -0.02
CA LYS A 126 -26.03 1.26 0.55
C LYS A 126 -27.21 1.06 -0.39
N ASP A 127 -28.32 0.60 0.16
CA ASP A 127 -29.60 0.36 -0.53
C ASP A 127 -29.55 -0.69 -1.66
N THR A 128 -28.46 -1.43 -1.81
CA THR A 128 -28.32 -2.48 -2.85
C THR A 128 -28.78 -3.87 -2.41
N GLY A 129 -28.86 -4.12 -1.11
CA GLY A 129 -29.07 -5.46 -0.54
C GLY A 129 -27.88 -6.43 -0.71
N ARG A 130 -26.81 -6.02 -1.39
CA ARG A 130 -25.59 -6.81 -1.58
C ARG A 130 -24.76 -6.84 -0.30
N ARG A 131 -24.00 -7.92 -0.11
CA ARG A 131 -23.02 -8.09 0.96
C ARG A 131 -21.69 -8.48 0.36
N VAL A 132 -20.59 -8.14 1.01
CA VAL A 132 -19.23 -8.45 0.52
C VAL A 132 -18.42 -9.17 1.57
N MET A 133 -17.80 -10.29 1.20
CA MET A 133 -16.77 -10.94 2.00
C MET A 133 -15.39 -10.64 1.39
N ILE A 134 -14.57 -9.90 2.13
CA ILE A 134 -13.18 -9.66 1.77
C ILE A 134 -12.34 -10.90 2.14
N ALA A 135 -11.61 -11.45 1.18
CA ALA A 135 -10.62 -12.50 1.44
C ALA A 135 -9.22 -12.00 1.05
N THR A 136 -8.28 -12.03 1.97
CA THR A 136 -6.94 -11.45 1.79
C THR A 136 -5.86 -12.37 2.32
N ALA A 137 -4.84 -12.64 1.48
CA ALA A 137 -3.56 -13.20 1.93
C ALA A 137 -2.60 -12.06 2.29
N THR A 138 -1.87 -12.20 3.39
CA THR A 138 -0.94 -11.16 3.86
C THR A 138 0.35 -11.75 4.41
N SER A 139 1.44 -10.98 4.27
CA SER A 139 2.70 -11.20 4.99
C SER A 139 2.79 -10.42 6.31
N GLY A 140 1.71 -9.71 6.71
CA GLY A 140 1.61 -8.97 7.97
C GLY A 140 0.83 -7.65 7.86
N ASP A 141 1.46 -6.58 7.37
CA ASP A 141 0.93 -5.21 7.43
C ASP A 141 -0.42 -4.99 6.75
N THR A 142 -0.61 -5.52 5.55
CA THR A 142 -1.87 -5.35 4.81
C THR A 142 -3.03 -6.02 5.52
N GLY A 143 -2.79 -7.21 6.09
CA GLY A 143 -3.83 -7.93 6.83
C GLY A 143 -4.32 -7.15 8.03
N LYS A 144 -3.39 -6.67 8.87
CA LYS A 144 -3.77 -5.87 10.06
C LYS A 144 -4.51 -4.59 9.68
N ALA A 145 -4.00 -3.83 8.70
CA ALA A 145 -4.64 -2.60 8.29
C ALA A 145 -6.05 -2.84 7.70
N ALA A 146 -6.24 -3.94 6.94
CA ALA A 146 -7.54 -4.34 6.44
C ALA A 146 -8.49 -4.75 7.58
N LEU A 147 -8.04 -5.60 8.51
CA LEU A 147 -8.83 -6.00 9.66
C LEU A 147 -9.32 -4.80 10.48
N SER A 148 -8.41 -3.86 10.76
CA SER A 148 -8.72 -2.64 11.49
C SER A 148 -9.76 -1.77 10.76
N GLY A 149 -9.55 -1.54 9.47
CA GLY A 149 -10.42 -0.68 8.68
C GLY A 149 -11.82 -1.25 8.45
N PHE A 150 -11.93 -2.57 8.23
CA PHE A 150 -13.21 -3.25 7.98
C PHE A 150 -13.94 -3.71 9.26
N MET A 151 -13.36 -3.51 10.43
CA MET A 151 -13.95 -3.91 11.70
C MET A 151 -15.36 -3.33 11.89
N ASN A 152 -16.37 -4.19 12.04
CA ASN A 152 -17.77 -3.86 12.27
C ASN A 152 -18.42 -2.97 11.19
N VAL A 153 -17.86 -2.92 9.96
CA VAL A 153 -18.49 -2.20 8.85
C VAL A 153 -19.72 -2.96 8.36
N PRO A 154 -20.90 -2.33 8.31
CA PRO A 154 -22.13 -3.00 7.90
C PRO A 154 -22.07 -3.55 6.47
N GLY A 155 -22.60 -4.76 6.26
CA GLY A 155 -22.65 -5.40 4.95
C GLY A 155 -21.32 -5.94 4.43
N ILE A 156 -20.23 -5.84 5.23
CA ILE A 156 -18.90 -6.32 4.83
C ILE A 156 -18.33 -7.26 5.90
N GLY A 157 -17.94 -8.47 5.48
CA GLY A 157 -17.14 -9.38 6.27
C GLY A 157 -15.68 -9.39 5.80
N ILE A 158 -14.74 -9.75 6.66
CA ILE A 158 -13.34 -9.87 6.30
C ILE A 158 -12.69 -11.13 6.85
N THR A 159 -11.99 -11.83 5.98
CA THR A 159 -11.16 -12.99 6.32
C THR A 159 -9.72 -12.72 5.90
N VAL A 160 -8.79 -12.84 6.85
CA VAL A 160 -7.36 -12.67 6.59
C VAL A 160 -6.62 -13.97 6.86
N PHE A 161 -5.78 -14.36 5.90
CA PHE A 161 -4.90 -15.51 5.97
C PHE A 161 -3.44 -15.07 5.98
N TYR A 162 -2.63 -15.68 6.87
CA TYR A 162 -1.19 -15.43 6.93
C TYR A 162 -0.42 -16.76 7.10
N PRO A 163 0.83 -16.87 6.62
CA PRO A 163 1.59 -18.12 6.75
C PRO A 163 2.00 -18.36 8.21
N HIS A 164 1.68 -19.55 8.71
CA HIS A 164 1.93 -19.96 10.10
C HIS A 164 3.42 -19.86 10.46
N GLY A 165 3.74 -19.12 11.53
CA GLY A 165 5.11 -18.96 12.03
C GLY A 165 6.05 -18.17 11.11
N LYS A 166 5.52 -17.44 10.10
CA LYS A 166 6.35 -16.70 9.12
C LYS A 166 6.19 -15.18 9.19
N VAL A 167 5.39 -14.67 10.12
CA VAL A 167 5.24 -13.23 10.42
C VAL A 167 5.96 -12.90 11.72
N SER A 168 6.31 -11.61 11.95
CA SER A 168 6.91 -11.21 13.23
C SER A 168 5.91 -11.29 14.39
N ASP A 169 6.40 -11.36 15.63
CA ASP A 169 5.54 -11.40 16.83
C ASP A 169 4.58 -10.22 16.89
N ILE A 170 5.06 -9.02 16.57
CA ILE A 170 4.24 -7.80 16.53
C ILE A 170 3.15 -7.91 15.47
N GLN A 171 3.50 -8.35 14.26
CA GLN A 171 2.52 -8.53 13.18
C GLN A 171 1.51 -9.62 13.48
N TYR A 172 1.95 -10.74 14.09
CA TYR A 172 1.06 -11.80 14.55
C TYR A 172 0.04 -11.23 15.55
N LEU A 173 0.51 -10.58 16.59
CA LEU A 173 -0.37 -10.02 17.63
C LEU A 173 -1.30 -8.96 17.08
N GLN A 174 -0.84 -8.11 16.18
CA GLN A 174 -1.70 -7.15 15.49
C GLN A 174 -2.92 -7.80 14.83
N MET A 175 -2.76 -8.99 14.23
CA MET A 175 -3.86 -9.72 13.60
C MET A 175 -4.63 -10.59 14.60
N ALA A 176 -3.92 -11.32 15.44
CA ALA A 176 -4.51 -12.30 16.34
C ALA A 176 -5.34 -11.68 17.49
N THR A 177 -5.11 -10.41 17.83
CA THR A 177 -5.86 -9.66 18.84
C THR A 177 -6.97 -8.78 18.25
N GLN A 178 -7.16 -8.80 16.92
CA GLN A 178 -8.15 -7.93 16.28
C GLN A 178 -9.57 -8.28 16.68
N GLU A 179 -10.29 -7.31 17.22
CA GLU A 179 -11.71 -7.42 17.54
C GLU A 179 -12.58 -7.23 16.28
N GLY A 180 -13.85 -7.58 16.39
CA GLY A 180 -14.86 -7.35 15.36
C GLY A 180 -15.72 -8.58 15.10
N ARG A 181 -17.06 -8.39 15.02
CA ARG A 181 -18.00 -9.48 14.76
C ARG A 181 -17.92 -10.04 13.34
N ASN A 182 -17.50 -9.19 12.42
CA ASN A 182 -17.35 -9.49 10.99
C ASN A 182 -15.91 -9.84 10.59
N VAL A 183 -15.02 -10.05 11.57
CA VAL A 183 -13.58 -10.32 11.38
C VAL A 183 -13.28 -11.79 11.59
N ALA A 184 -12.52 -12.38 10.68
CA ALA A 184 -11.98 -13.73 10.79
C ALA A 184 -10.49 -13.76 10.40
N VAL A 185 -9.67 -14.45 11.18
CA VAL A 185 -8.23 -14.57 10.94
C VAL A 185 -7.80 -16.01 11.13
N ALA A 186 -7.05 -16.56 10.19
CA ALA A 186 -6.44 -17.87 10.33
C ALA A 186 -4.98 -17.89 9.85
N ALA A 187 -4.13 -18.59 10.59
CA ALA A 187 -2.83 -19.01 10.11
C ALA A 187 -2.99 -20.17 9.11
N VAL A 188 -2.14 -20.22 8.08
CA VAL A 188 -2.18 -21.28 7.08
C VAL A 188 -0.85 -22.03 7.08
N GLU A 189 -0.91 -23.37 7.11
CA GLU A 189 0.28 -24.21 6.96
C GLU A 189 0.88 -24.02 5.54
N GLY A 190 2.12 -23.57 5.46
CA GLY A 190 2.82 -23.30 4.21
C GLY A 190 3.58 -21.98 4.22
N ASN A 191 3.91 -21.49 3.04
CA ASN A 191 4.55 -20.19 2.83
C ASN A 191 3.55 -19.15 2.29
N PHE A 192 4.00 -17.91 2.11
CA PHE A 192 3.14 -16.82 1.63
C PHE A 192 2.59 -17.08 0.21
N ASP A 193 3.38 -17.67 -0.67
CA ASP A 193 2.95 -17.97 -2.05
C ASP A 193 1.87 -19.04 -2.07
N ASP A 194 1.94 -20.04 -1.16
CA ASP A 194 0.89 -21.04 -0.98
C ASP A 194 -0.42 -20.41 -0.57
N VAL A 195 -0.38 -19.51 0.41
CA VAL A 195 -1.56 -18.77 0.90
C VAL A 195 -2.16 -17.91 -0.21
N GLN A 196 -1.33 -17.11 -0.88
CA GLN A 196 -1.77 -16.21 -1.95
C GLN A 196 -2.35 -16.96 -3.15
N SER A 197 -1.70 -18.05 -3.57
CA SER A 197 -2.18 -18.87 -4.69
C SER A 197 -3.50 -19.57 -4.37
N THR A 198 -3.69 -19.98 -3.11
CA THR A 198 -4.95 -20.59 -2.66
C THR A 198 -6.08 -19.57 -2.63
N VAL A 199 -5.85 -18.35 -2.14
CA VAL A 199 -6.84 -17.26 -2.22
C VAL A 199 -7.24 -17.01 -3.68
N LYS A 200 -6.29 -16.94 -4.62
CA LYS A 200 -6.59 -16.78 -6.06
C LYS A 200 -7.43 -17.92 -6.63
N LYS A 201 -7.13 -19.17 -6.23
CA LYS A 201 -7.94 -20.35 -6.63
C LYS A 201 -9.36 -20.26 -6.10
N ILE A 202 -9.55 -19.80 -4.86
CA ILE A 202 -10.88 -19.60 -4.26
C ILE A 202 -11.69 -18.57 -5.06
N PHE A 203 -11.08 -17.46 -5.47
CA PHE A 203 -11.74 -16.45 -6.33
C PHE A 203 -12.16 -17.00 -7.71
N ALA A 204 -11.55 -18.09 -8.18
CA ALA A 204 -11.88 -18.77 -9.43
C ALA A 204 -12.67 -20.08 -9.23
N SER A 205 -13.08 -20.40 -8.00
CA SER A 205 -13.77 -21.66 -7.67
C SER A 205 -15.30 -21.48 -7.60
N ASP A 206 -16.00 -22.62 -7.50
CA ASP A 206 -17.46 -22.68 -7.35
C ASP A 206 -17.95 -21.94 -6.10
N LEU A 207 -17.12 -21.83 -5.04
CA LEU A 207 -17.46 -21.08 -3.83
C LEU A 207 -17.83 -19.62 -4.15
N ARG A 208 -17.17 -19.00 -5.12
CA ARG A 208 -17.52 -17.62 -5.55
C ARG A 208 -18.98 -17.54 -6.02
N GLN A 209 -19.41 -18.49 -6.84
CA GLN A 209 -20.77 -18.54 -7.37
C GLN A 209 -21.78 -18.92 -6.28
N GLU A 210 -21.47 -19.91 -5.46
CA GLU A 210 -22.31 -20.32 -4.34
C GLU A 210 -22.60 -19.15 -3.38
N LEU A 211 -21.58 -18.38 -3.01
CA LEU A 211 -21.77 -17.19 -2.16
C LEU A 211 -22.52 -16.07 -2.88
N ALA A 212 -22.30 -15.88 -4.18
CA ALA A 212 -23.05 -14.91 -4.98
C ALA A 212 -24.54 -15.23 -5.04
N ASP A 213 -24.89 -16.52 -5.16
CA ASP A 213 -26.29 -17.00 -5.14
C ASP A 213 -26.96 -16.73 -3.76
N GLU A 214 -26.17 -16.68 -2.68
CA GLU A 214 -26.60 -16.28 -1.33
C GLU A 214 -26.58 -14.75 -1.12
N GLY A 215 -26.24 -13.96 -2.15
CA GLY A 215 -26.16 -12.50 -2.10
C GLY A 215 -24.89 -12.00 -1.41
N VAL A 216 -23.82 -12.78 -1.36
CA VAL A 216 -22.52 -12.40 -0.81
C VAL A 216 -21.47 -12.45 -1.91
N GLU A 217 -20.86 -11.32 -2.23
CA GLU A 217 -19.79 -11.24 -3.23
C GLU A 217 -18.41 -11.38 -2.59
N LEU A 218 -17.52 -12.13 -3.23
CA LEU A 218 -16.10 -12.17 -2.84
C LEU A 218 -15.37 -10.96 -3.43
N SER A 219 -14.63 -10.23 -2.60
CA SER A 219 -13.79 -9.12 -3.02
C SER A 219 -12.44 -9.15 -2.31
N SER A 220 -11.52 -8.30 -2.76
CA SER A 220 -10.16 -8.22 -2.22
C SER A 220 -9.83 -6.81 -1.75
N ALA A 221 -9.16 -6.71 -0.59
CA ALA A 221 -8.56 -5.49 -0.09
C ALA A 221 -7.08 -5.35 -0.46
N ASN A 222 -6.57 -6.14 -1.41
CA ASN A 222 -5.18 -6.05 -1.88
C ASN A 222 -4.94 -4.75 -2.67
N SER A 223 -3.68 -4.42 -2.92
CA SER A 223 -3.27 -3.18 -3.61
C SER A 223 -3.79 -3.04 -5.06
N ILE A 224 -4.31 -4.12 -5.65
CA ILE A 224 -4.93 -4.12 -6.98
C ILE A 224 -6.29 -3.42 -7.02
N ASN A 225 -7.01 -3.36 -5.88
CA ASN A 225 -8.29 -2.64 -5.81
C ASN A 225 -8.05 -1.13 -5.99
N ILE A 226 -8.82 -0.50 -6.88
CA ILE A 226 -8.71 0.95 -7.13
C ILE A 226 -8.96 1.79 -5.86
N GLY A 227 -9.78 1.30 -4.93
CA GLY A 227 -10.03 1.95 -3.64
C GLY A 227 -8.83 1.90 -2.68
N ARG A 228 -7.78 1.12 -3.00
CA ARG A 228 -6.49 1.20 -2.34
C ARG A 228 -5.59 2.26 -2.96
N LEU A 229 -5.74 2.51 -4.26
CA LEU A 229 -4.93 3.47 -5.00
C LEU A 229 -5.42 4.91 -4.77
N VAL A 230 -6.70 5.16 -4.95
CA VAL A 230 -7.28 6.52 -4.92
C VAL A 230 -7.00 7.29 -3.64
N PRO A 231 -7.13 6.72 -2.42
CA PRO A 231 -6.81 7.46 -1.20
C PRO A 231 -5.35 7.87 -1.07
N GLN A 232 -4.45 7.14 -1.72
CA GLN A 232 -3.02 7.43 -1.69
C GLN A 232 -2.64 8.63 -2.57
N VAL A 233 -3.45 9.00 -3.55
CA VAL A 233 -3.22 10.20 -4.37
C VAL A 233 -3.23 11.46 -3.52
N VAL A 234 -4.02 11.48 -2.45
CA VAL A 234 -4.21 12.65 -1.57
C VAL A 234 -2.91 13.12 -0.93
N TYR A 235 -2.13 12.21 -0.35
CA TYR A 235 -0.94 12.61 0.40
C TYR A 235 0.20 13.16 -0.47
N TYR A 236 0.23 12.89 -1.77
CA TYR A 236 1.16 13.54 -2.70
C TYR A 236 0.82 15.02 -2.88
N PHE A 237 -0.46 15.32 -3.08
CA PHE A 237 -0.92 16.71 -3.14
C PHE A 237 -0.73 17.43 -1.81
N ASP A 238 -1.07 16.76 -0.70
CA ASP A 238 -0.95 17.34 0.63
C ASP A 238 0.50 17.58 1.03
N ALA A 239 1.43 16.68 0.69
CA ALA A 239 2.86 16.88 0.91
C ALA A 239 3.37 18.13 0.17
N TYR A 240 3.00 18.29 -1.09
CA TYR A 240 3.37 19.47 -1.86
C TYR A 240 2.79 20.76 -1.24
N ARG A 241 1.51 20.74 -0.85
CA ARG A 241 0.86 21.86 -0.14
C ARG A 241 1.62 22.25 1.13
N GLN A 242 1.97 21.27 1.97
CA GLN A 242 2.73 21.50 3.20
C GLN A 242 4.09 22.15 2.93
N LEU A 243 4.83 21.70 1.91
CA LEU A 243 6.11 22.27 1.52
C LEU A 243 5.98 23.73 1.04
N VAL A 244 4.95 24.03 0.26
CA VAL A 244 4.68 25.41 -0.19
C VAL A 244 4.29 26.30 0.99
N GLU A 245 3.44 25.84 1.88
CA GLU A 245 3.03 26.62 3.08
C GLU A 245 4.19 26.85 4.06
N ALA A 246 5.13 25.90 4.13
CA ALA A 246 6.37 26.06 4.91
C ALA A 246 7.43 26.94 4.21
N ASN A 247 7.19 27.43 3.00
CA ASN A 247 8.14 28.16 2.15
C ASN A 247 9.40 27.34 1.79
N GLU A 248 9.31 26.03 1.78
CA GLU A 248 10.39 25.12 1.36
C GLU A 248 10.39 24.92 -0.17
N VAL A 249 9.25 25.15 -0.81
CA VAL A 249 9.05 25.05 -2.26
C VAL A 249 8.24 26.26 -2.73
N GLU A 250 8.68 26.90 -3.80
CA GLU A 250 7.89 27.93 -4.47
C GLU A 250 6.67 27.30 -5.17
N GLN A 251 5.55 28.00 -5.16
CA GLN A 251 4.33 27.57 -5.83
C GLN A 251 4.60 27.29 -7.34
N GLY A 252 4.27 26.09 -7.78
CA GLY A 252 4.51 25.64 -9.15
C GLY A 252 5.91 25.07 -9.43
N ALA A 253 6.86 25.22 -8.51
CA ALA A 253 8.18 24.57 -8.62
C ALA A 253 8.06 23.04 -8.52
N LYS A 254 8.88 22.33 -9.26
CA LYS A 254 8.87 20.86 -9.29
C LYS A 254 9.57 20.27 -8.07
N VAL A 255 9.07 19.11 -7.65
CA VAL A 255 9.67 18.29 -6.59
C VAL A 255 9.94 16.87 -7.10
N ASP A 256 10.85 16.15 -6.46
CA ASP A 256 11.04 14.71 -6.65
C ASP A 256 10.36 13.96 -5.50
N PHE A 257 9.82 12.76 -5.79
CA PHE A 257 9.35 11.84 -4.76
C PHE A 257 10.14 10.54 -4.82
N CYS A 258 10.75 10.13 -3.71
CA CYS A 258 11.41 8.84 -3.58
C CYS A 258 10.53 7.88 -2.79
N VAL A 259 10.18 6.75 -3.41
CA VAL A 259 9.15 5.83 -2.91
C VAL A 259 9.73 4.44 -2.70
N PRO A 260 9.72 3.90 -1.46
CA PRO A 260 10.06 2.49 -1.24
C PRO A 260 8.99 1.62 -1.88
N THR A 261 9.40 0.83 -2.88
CA THR A 261 8.44 0.26 -3.82
C THR A 261 8.52 -1.27 -3.88
N GLY A 262 7.38 -1.92 -3.60
CA GLY A 262 7.11 -3.32 -3.93
C GLY A 262 6.06 -3.42 -5.04
N ASN A 263 4.77 -3.45 -4.67
CA ASN A 263 3.64 -3.64 -5.61
C ASN A 263 3.30 -2.42 -6.49
N PHE A 264 4.14 -1.41 -6.56
CA PHE A 264 3.99 -0.19 -7.37
C PHE A 264 2.74 0.67 -7.05
N GLY A 265 1.96 0.32 -6.05
CA GLY A 265 0.69 1.02 -5.74
C GLY A 265 0.91 2.44 -5.26
N ASP A 266 1.85 2.62 -4.35
CA ASP A 266 2.20 3.91 -3.77
C ASP A 266 2.75 4.88 -4.82
N VAL A 267 3.80 4.50 -5.53
CA VAL A 267 4.37 5.36 -6.58
C VAL A 267 3.39 5.62 -7.74
N LEU A 268 2.49 4.69 -8.03
CA LEU A 268 1.41 4.89 -9.01
C LEU A 268 0.41 5.95 -8.55
N ALA A 269 0.12 6.03 -7.25
CA ALA A 269 -0.72 7.10 -6.72
C ALA A 269 -0.08 8.48 -6.93
N GLY A 270 1.24 8.58 -6.77
CA GLY A 270 2.01 9.76 -7.16
C GLY A 270 1.89 10.05 -8.66
N TYR A 271 1.99 9.02 -9.50
CA TYR A 271 1.78 9.17 -10.95
C TYR A 271 0.38 9.70 -11.29
N TYR A 272 -0.67 9.25 -10.58
CA TYR A 272 -2.02 9.81 -10.74
C TYR A 272 -2.04 11.29 -10.35
N ALA A 273 -1.44 11.67 -9.23
CA ALA A 273 -1.33 13.07 -8.83
C ALA A 273 -0.59 13.92 -9.89
N TYR A 274 0.51 13.40 -10.45
CA TYR A 274 1.24 14.04 -11.56
C TYR A 274 0.35 14.25 -12.81
N ARG A 275 -0.41 13.22 -13.20
CA ARG A 275 -1.34 13.30 -14.35
C ARG A 275 -2.46 14.30 -14.10
N MET A 276 -2.85 14.51 -12.85
CA MET A 276 -3.84 15.49 -12.43
C MET A 276 -3.27 16.92 -12.29
N GLY A 277 -1.95 17.11 -12.40
CA GLY A 277 -1.32 18.44 -12.42
C GLY A 277 -0.38 18.77 -11.27
N LEU A 278 -0.04 17.77 -10.42
CA LEU A 278 1.00 17.96 -9.40
C LEU A 278 2.36 18.18 -10.06
N PRO A 279 3.13 19.24 -9.71
CA PRO A 279 4.40 19.54 -10.36
C PRO A 279 5.52 18.63 -9.86
N VAL A 280 5.57 17.43 -10.41
CA VAL A 280 6.61 16.43 -10.14
C VAL A 280 7.66 16.50 -11.25
N ARG A 281 8.95 16.42 -10.87
CA ARG A 281 10.03 16.23 -11.84
C ARG A 281 10.29 14.76 -12.11
N HIS A 282 10.56 13.99 -11.03
CA HIS A 282 10.79 12.57 -11.11
C HIS A 282 10.16 11.81 -9.93
N PHE A 283 9.76 10.58 -10.19
CA PHE A 283 9.57 9.56 -9.17
C PHE A 283 10.81 8.69 -9.12
N ILE A 284 11.38 8.50 -7.93
CA ILE A 284 12.55 7.66 -7.70
C ILE A 284 12.05 6.37 -7.06
N VAL A 285 12.03 5.30 -7.84
CA VAL A 285 11.59 3.97 -7.39
C VAL A 285 12.73 3.30 -6.64
N ALA A 286 12.56 3.11 -5.34
CA ALA A 286 13.55 2.48 -4.47
C ALA A 286 13.16 1.02 -4.20
N SER A 287 14.02 0.08 -4.56
CA SER A 287 13.85 -1.37 -4.37
C SER A 287 14.78 -1.90 -3.28
N ASN A 288 14.46 -3.06 -2.72
CA ASN A 288 15.41 -3.85 -1.93
C ASN A 288 16.18 -4.83 -2.83
N ALA A 289 16.79 -5.87 -2.27
CA ALA A 289 17.54 -6.89 -3.02
C ALA A 289 16.66 -7.65 -4.05
N ASN A 290 15.33 -7.63 -3.90
CA ASN A 290 14.39 -8.09 -4.93
C ASN A 290 14.15 -6.97 -5.96
N ASN A 291 15.21 -6.56 -6.66
CA ASN A 291 15.30 -5.34 -7.45
C ASN A 291 14.74 -5.43 -8.89
N VAL A 292 13.74 -6.27 -9.12
CA VAL A 292 13.12 -6.50 -10.45
C VAL A 292 12.64 -5.19 -11.11
N LEU A 293 12.12 -4.24 -10.31
CA LEU A 293 11.69 -2.93 -10.80
C LEU A 293 12.87 -2.06 -11.25
N THR A 294 13.97 -2.09 -10.51
CA THR A 294 15.20 -1.36 -10.88
C THR A 294 15.75 -1.86 -12.21
N ASP A 295 15.80 -3.17 -12.41
CA ASP A 295 16.24 -3.78 -13.67
C ASP A 295 15.28 -3.41 -14.82
N PHE A 296 13.97 -3.50 -14.59
CA PHE A 296 12.97 -3.12 -15.58
C PHE A 296 13.11 -1.65 -16.00
N LEU A 297 13.17 -0.72 -15.06
CA LEU A 297 13.29 0.71 -15.36
C LEU A 297 14.62 1.05 -16.03
N THR A 298 15.69 0.29 -15.72
CA THR A 298 17.02 0.48 -16.32
C THR A 298 17.14 -0.14 -17.71
N MET A 299 16.65 -1.37 -17.89
CA MET A 299 16.88 -2.17 -19.11
C MET A 299 15.65 -2.35 -20.00
N GLY A 300 14.44 -2.03 -19.49
CA GLY A 300 13.18 -2.33 -20.20
C GLY A 300 12.78 -3.81 -20.10
N VAL A 301 13.50 -4.62 -19.32
CA VAL A 301 13.25 -6.06 -19.18
C VAL A 301 12.74 -6.32 -17.77
N TYR A 302 11.51 -6.82 -17.67
CA TYR A 302 10.96 -7.34 -16.43
C TYR A 302 11.13 -8.84 -16.41
N ASP A 303 11.94 -9.37 -15.45
CA ASP A 303 12.22 -10.79 -15.33
C ASP A 303 12.02 -11.25 -13.88
N ARG A 304 10.98 -12.08 -13.65
CA ARG A 304 10.69 -12.68 -12.35
C ARG A 304 11.43 -14.01 -12.11
N ASN A 305 12.12 -14.56 -13.11
CA ASN A 305 12.82 -15.84 -13.03
C ASN A 305 14.18 -15.68 -12.34
N ARG A 306 14.12 -15.27 -11.07
CA ARG A 306 15.27 -15.06 -10.21
C ARG A 306 15.00 -15.58 -8.81
N PRO A 307 16.05 -15.86 -7.99
CA PRO A 307 15.86 -16.25 -6.60
C PRO A 307 15.12 -15.16 -5.83
N PHE A 308 14.15 -15.57 -5.02
CA PHE A 308 13.51 -14.70 -4.04
C PHE A 308 14.44 -14.51 -2.84
N VAL A 309 14.66 -13.27 -2.42
CA VAL A 309 15.50 -12.91 -1.27
C VAL A 309 14.59 -12.43 -0.14
N LYS A 310 14.64 -13.09 1.02
CA LYS A 310 14.00 -12.59 2.23
C LYS A 310 14.88 -11.51 2.84
N THR A 311 14.35 -10.31 3.02
CA THR A 311 15.06 -9.13 3.52
C THR A 311 14.47 -8.59 4.82
N ILE A 312 15.11 -7.56 5.40
CA ILE A 312 14.58 -6.78 6.54
C ILE A 312 13.48 -5.80 6.14
N THR A 313 13.10 -5.75 4.85
CA THR A 313 12.05 -4.90 4.28
C THR A 313 10.92 -5.73 3.65
N PRO A 314 10.19 -6.54 4.45
CA PRO A 314 9.30 -7.58 3.94
C PRO A 314 8.14 -7.05 3.07
N SER A 315 7.74 -5.79 3.21
CA SER A 315 6.69 -5.20 2.35
C SER A 315 7.15 -4.95 0.91
N MET A 316 8.46 -5.03 0.65
CA MET A 316 9.08 -4.88 -0.67
C MET A 316 9.59 -6.21 -1.22
N ASP A 317 9.47 -7.33 -0.48
CA ASP A 317 9.87 -8.67 -0.89
C ASP A 317 8.87 -9.21 -1.91
N ILE A 318 9.06 -8.84 -3.18
CA ILE A 318 8.21 -9.27 -4.30
C ILE A 318 9.04 -9.55 -5.55
N LEU A 319 8.56 -10.47 -6.37
CA LEU A 319 9.05 -10.68 -7.74
C LEU A 319 8.02 -10.31 -8.80
N ILE A 320 6.76 -10.06 -8.40
CA ILE A 320 5.69 -9.57 -9.28
C ILE A 320 5.11 -8.29 -8.69
N SER A 321 5.33 -7.18 -9.37
CA SER A 321 4.83 -5.86 -8.99
C SER A 321 3.48 -5.59 -9.63
N SER A 322 2.40 -5.84 -8.90
CA SER A 322 1.04 -5.95 -9.45
C SER A 322 0.52 -4.67 -10.12
N ASN A 323 0.79 -3.48 -9.54
CA ASN A 323 0.27 -2.24 -10.11
C ASN A 323 1.13 -1.64 -11.23
N LEU A 324 2.29 -2.25 -11.53
CA LEU A 324 3.09 -1.86 -12.69
C LEU A 324 2.28 -1.94 -13.98
N GLU A 325 1.36 -2.89 -14.08
CA GLU A 325 0.45 -3.05 -15.21
C GLU A 325 -0.34 -1.77 -15.53
N ARG A 326 -0.82 -1.04 -14.50
CA ARG A 326 -1.50 0.26 -14.69
C ARG A 326 -0.58 1.34 -15.26
N MET A 327 0.67 1.38 -14.78
CA MET A 327 1.66 2.33 -15.32
C MET A 327 1.99 1.99 -16.78
N LEU A 328 2.14 0.71 -17.12
CA LEU A 328 2.36 0.26 -18.49
C LEU A 328 1.20 0.64 -19.40
N TYR A 329 -0.06 0.51 -18.94
CA TYR A 329 -1.24 0.94 -19.67
C TYR A 329 -1.16 2.42 -20.06
N TYR A 330 -0.88 3.31 -19.11
CA TYR A 330 -0.75 4.73 -19.41
C TYR A 330 0.49 5.07 -20.24
N ALA A 331 1.59 4.35 -20.04
CA ALA A 331 2.82 4.54 -20.85
C ALA A 331 2.67 4.05 -22.28
N SER A 332 1.79 3.08 -22.54
CA SER A 332 1.43 2.61 -23.88
C SER A 332 0.34 3.45 -24.57
N GLU A 333 -0.11 4.55 -23.93
CA GLU A 333 -1.20 5.39 -24.42
C GLU A 333 -2.54 4.62 -24.57
N GLY A 334 -2.78 3.63 -23.70
CA GLY A 334 -4.03 2.88 -23.64
C GLY A 334 -4.08 1.64 -24.54
N ASP A 335 -2.95 1.12 -25.00
CA ASP A 335 -2.90 -0.11 -25.82
C ASP A 335 -3.18 -1.35 -24.97
N THR A 336 -4.47 -1.68 -24.81
CA THR A 336 -4.92 -2.84 -24.04
C THR A 336 -4.40 -4.18 -24.60
N ALA A 337 -4.26 -4.30 -25.93
CA ALA A 337 -3.77 -5.52 -26.57
C ALA A 337 -2.29 -5.76 -26.25
N LEU A 338 -1.47 -4.69 -26.25
CA LEU A 338 -0.09 -4.75 -25.81
C LEU A 338 -0.02 -5.18 -24.33
N ILE A 339 -0.81 -4.55 -23.44
CA ILE A 339 -0.79 -4.89 -22.02
C ILE A 339 -1.21 -6.33 -21.76
N ALA A 340 -2.28 -6.81 -22.41
CA ALA A 340 -2.69 -8.21 -22.32
C ALA A 340 -1.55 -9.17 -22.70
N ARG A 341 -0.84 -8.89 -23.80
CA ARG A 341 0.30 -9.68 -24.26
C ARG A 341 1.49 -9.64 -23.27
N LEU A 342 1.84 -8.46 -22.74
CA LEU A 342 2.92 -8.34 -21.75
C LEU A 342 2.61 -9.15 -20.48
N MET A 343 1.36 -9.10 -20.01
CA MET A 343 0.94 -9.86 -18.83
C MET A 343 0.83 -11.36 -19.09
N GLU A 344 0.49 -11.75 -20.31
CA GLU A 344 0.54 -13.14 -20.73
C GLU A 344 1.98 -13.68 -20.77
N ASN A 345 2.92 -12.95 -21.35
CA ASN A 345 4.33 -13.32 -21.34
C ASN A 345 4.87 -13.43 -19.90
N LEU A 346 4.52 -12.47 -19.02
CA LEU A 346 4.91 -12.54 -17.61
C LEU A 346 4.36 -13.79 -16.92
N ARG A 347 3.12 -14.19 -17.24
CA ARG A 347 2.49 -15.37 -16.66
C ARG A 347 3.13 -16.67 -17.16
N ASN A 348 3.36 -16.79 -18.46
CA ASN A 348 3.78 -18.02 -19.11
C ASN A 348 5.30 -18.21 -19.09
N GLU A 349 6.04 -17.14 -19.36
CA GLU A 349 7.51 -17.17 -19.52
C GLU A 349 8.24 -16.56 -18.31
N GLY A 350 7.55 -15.76 -17.49
CA GLY A 350 8.14 -15.04 -16.37
C GLY A 350 8.85 -13.76 -16.77
N VAL A 351 8.83 -13.38 -18.06
CA VAL A 351 9.59 -12.24 -18.63
C VAL A 351 8.71 -11.46 -19.60
N PHE A 352 8.86 -10.13 -19.59
CA PHE A 352 8.41 -9.27 -20.69
C PHE A 352 9.42 -8.17 -20.99
N ARG A 353 9.30 -7.53 -22.18
CA ARG A 353 10.16 -6.44 -22.62
C ARG A 353 9.32 -5.25 -23.08
N VAL A 354 9.83 -4.06 -22.76
CA VAL A 354 9.32 -2.76 -23.23
C VAL A 354 10.49 -2.02 -23.88
N GLU A 355 10.29 -1.49 -25.06
CA GLU A 355 11.34 -0.85 -25.87
C GLU A 355 10.80 0.44 -26.51
N GLY A 356 11.68 1.17 -27.20
CA GLY A 356 11.33 2.35 -27.99
C GLY A 356 10.72 3.50 -27.17
N GLU A 357 9.80 4.23 -27.78
CA GLU A 357 9.19 5.43 -27.20
C GLU A 357 8.49 5.19 -25.87
N MET A 358 7.88 4.02 -25.69
CA MET A 358 7.23 3.68 -24.42
C MET A 358 8.26 3.61 -23.27
N LEU A 359 9.42 3.00 -23.50
CA LEU A 359 10.48 2.94 -22.50
C LEU A 359 11.09 4.32 -22.22
N GLU A 360 11.24 5.14 -23.25
CA GLU A 360 11.73 6.53 -23.12
C GLU A 360 10.74 7.37 -22.29
N ARG A 361 9.43 7.27 -22.54
CA ARG A 361 8.40 7.91 -21.70
C ARG A 361 8.49 7.50 -20.24
N ILE A 362 8.64 6.21 -19.97
CA ILE A 362 8.81 5.70 -18.60
C ILE A 362 10.05 6.33 -17.96
N ARG A 363 11.20 6.26 -18.61
CA ARG A 363 12.49 6.76 -18.09
C ARG A 363 12.55 8.27 -17.93
N SER A 364 11.77 9.01 -18.70
CA SER A 364 11.71 10.47 -18.58
C SER A 364 11.11 10.93 -17.24
N LEU A 365 10.26 10.10 -16.60
CA LEU A 365 9.59 10.41 -15.35
C LEU A 365 10.11 9.57 -14.18
N PHE A 366 10.52 8.30 -14.42
CA PHE A 366 10.93 7.38 -13.37
C PHE A 366 12.44 7.17 -13.36
N LYS A 367 13.06 7.44 -12.22
CA LYS A 367 14.41 7.01 -11.86
C LYS A 367 14.32 5.82 -10.92
N CYS A 368 15.40 5.12 -10.69
CA CYS A 368 15.42 3.96 -9.81
C CYS A 368 16.77 3.73 -9.14
N GLY A 369 16.73 2.96 -8.07
CA GLY A 369 17.87 2.44 -7.36
C GLY A 369 17.44 1.34 -6.39
N TRP A 370 18.40 0.74 -5.70
CA TRP A 370 18.13 -0.30 -4.72
C TRP A 370 19.15 -0.31 -3.59
N ALA A 371 18.81 -0.99 -2.50
CA ALA A 371 19.70 -1.22 -1.38
C ALA A 371 19.58 -2.67 -0.88
N ASP A 372 20.68 -3.26 -0.46
CA ASP A 372 20.70 -4.51 0.30
C ASP A 372 20.47 -4.26 1.80
N ASP A 373 20.40 -5.34 2.60
CA ASP A 373 20.17 -5.26 4.04
C ASP A 373 21.33 -4.57 4.79
N ALA A 374 22.57 -4.69 4.30
CA ALA A 374 23.73 -4.04 4.91
C ALA A 374 23.70 -2.52 4.68
N GLU A 375 23.42 -2.10 3.45
CA GLU A 375 23.25 -0.70 3.07
C GLU A 375 22.05 -0.08 3.79
N THR A 376 20.95 -0.83 3.88
CA THR A 376 19.73 -0.42 4.60
C THR A 376 20.02 -0.19 6.09
N SER A 377 20.70 -1.13 6.75
CA SER A 377 21.10 -1.00 8.15
C SER A 377 22.08 0.15 8.38
N ALA A 378 23.00 0.39 7.43
CA ALA A 378 23.91 1.53 7.48
C ALA A 378 23.15 2.85 7.40
N MET A 379 22.13 2.94 6.53
CA MET A 379 21.31 4.14 6.38
C MET A 379 20.44 4.42 7.62
N ILE A 380 19.84 3.40 8.26
CA ILE A 380 19.13 3.56 9.54
C ILE A 380 20.07 4.20 10.57
N ARG A 381 21.29 3.67 10.69
CA ARG A 381 22.30 4.19 11.62
C ARG A 381 22.73 5.61 11.27
N GLU A 382 22.88 5.91 10.00
CA GLU A 382 23.27 7.24 9.52
C GLU A 382 22.19 8.27 9.81
N ALA A 383 20.94 8.00 9.45
CA ALA A 383 19.79 8.88 9.70
C ALA A 383 19.65 9.20 11.20
N TRP A 384 19.81 8.18 12.06
CA TRP A 384 19.78 8.40 13.50
C TRP A 384 20.96 9.25 13.99
N ARG A 385 22.19 8.92 13.60
CA ARG A 385 23.39 9.58 14.14
C ARG A 385 23.63 11.00 13.62
N LYS A 386 23.33 11.23 12.33
CA LYS A 386 23.59 12.54 11.70
C LYS A 386 22.37 13.46 11.75
N ASP A 387 21.18 12.91 11.50
CA ASP A 387 19.99 13.67 11.30
C ASP A 387 19.05 13.66 12.53
N GLY A 388 19.36 12.79 13.52
CA GLY A 388 18.51 12.61 14.70
C GLY A 388 17.12 12.01 14.36
N ARG A 389 17.03 11.27 13.24
CA ARG A 389 15.78 10.67 12.76
C ARG A 389 15.82 9.17 12.80
N LEU A 390 14.88 8.59 13.55
CA LEU A 390 14.67 7.16 13.54
C LEU A 390 13.76 6.80 12.36
N VAL A 391 14.22 5.90 11.50
CA VAL A 391 13.48 5.46 10.32
C VAL A 391 13.35 3.93 10.29
N ASP A 392 12.24 3.44 9.71
CA ASP A 392 12.06 2.02 9.47
C ASP A 392 12.92 1.54 8.29
N PRO A 393 13.13 0.21 8.12
CA PRO A 393 13.97 -0.31 7.07
C PRO A 393 13.51 0.07 5.65
N HIS A 394 12.21 0.14 5.38
CA HIS A 394 11.69 0.52 4.05
C HIS A 394 11.99 1.99 3.74
N THR A 395 11.77 2.87 4.70
CA THR A 395 12.14 4.29 4.60
C THR A 395 13.65 4.45 4.40
N ALA A 396 14.46 3.64 5.08
CA ALA A 396 15.93 3.68 4.94
C ALA A 396 16.38 3.30 3.51
N VAL A 397 15.76 2.29 2.88
CA VAL A 397 16.00 1.98 1.46
C VAL A 397 15.73 3.20 0.58
N ALA A 398 14.57 3.85 0.76
CA ALA A 398 14.21 5.01 -0.04
C ALA A 398 15.13 6.21 0.23
N LEU A 399 15.51 6.46 1.48
CA LEU A 399 16.41 7.55 1.85
C LEU A 399 17.82 7.35 1.24
N LYS A 400 18.36 6.10 1.28
CA LYS A 400 19.62 5.76 0.62
C LYS A 400 19.57 6.03 -0.89
N VAL A 401 18.52 5.55 -1.54
CA VAL A 401 18.35 5.73 -2.99
C VAL A 401 18.11 7.21 -3.33
N ALA A 402 17.37 7.96 -2.52
CA ALA A 402 17.20 9.41 -2.70
C ALA A 402 18.55 10.13 -2.65
N ARG A 403 19.39 9.87 -1.65
CA ARG A 403 20.71 10.48 -1.48
C ARG A 403 21.66 10.18 -2.66
N GLU A 404 21.47 9.08 -3.35
CA GLU A 404 22.27 8.71 -4.52
C GLU A 404 21.72 9.21 -5.85
N ARG A 405 20.41 9.33 -5.99
CA ARG A 405 19.71 9.52 -7.27
C ARG A 405 19.01 10.87 -7.42
N ALA A 406 18.62 11.50 -6.30
CA ALA A 406 18.01 12.83 -6.36
C ALA A 406 19.04 13.89 -6.76
N ASP A 407 18.58 14.84 -7.53
CA ASP A 407 19.36 16.03 -7.85
C ASP A 407 19.10 17.08 -6.76
N ARG A 408 20.13 17.43 -6.02
CA ARG A 408 20.08 18.35 -4.86
C ARG A 408 19.57 19.75 -5.20
N SER A 409 19.44 20.10 -6.49
CA SER A 409 18.86 21.37 -6.93
C SER A 409 17.32 21.41 -6.82
N VAL A 410 16.68 20.26 -6.57
CA VAL A 410 15.23 20.12 -6.47
C VAL A 410 14.88 19.37 -5.17
N PRO A 411 13.95 19.88 -4.36
CA PRO A 411 13.53 19.23 -3.14
C PRO A 411 13.06 17.80 -3.39
N CYS A 412 13.54 16.85 -2.58
CA CYS A 412 13.16 15.44 -2.64
C CYS A 412 12.34 15.06 -1.41
N VAL A 413 11.15 14.52 -1.63
CA VAL A 413 10.27 13.96 -0.60
C VAL A 413 10.40 12.46 -0.59
N VAL A 414 10.89 11.91 0.51
CA VAL A 414 11.01 10.46 0.74
C VAL A 414 9.78 9.98 1.50
N LEU A 415 9.12 8.96 1.00
CA LEU A 415 7.94 8.39 1.67
C LEU A 415 8.37 7.50 2.84
N SER A 416 7.97 7.88 4.05
CA SER A 416 8.19 7.13 5.29
C SER A 416 6.98 6.25 5.58
N THR A 417 7.09 4.97 5.20
CA THR A 417 5.94 4.09 5.01
C THR A 417 5.54 3.29 6.24
N ALA A 418 6.38 3.22 7.27
CA ALA A 418 6.07 2.51 8.50
C ALA A 418 6.77 3.12 9.73
N SER A 419 6.22 2.87 10.92
CA SER A 419 6.90 3.20 12.16
C SER A 419 8.12 2.29 12.36
N PRO A 420 9.28 2.82 12.78
CA PRO A 420 10.47 2.02 13.11
C PRO A 420 10.20 0.99 14.22
N PHE A 421 9.26 1.26 15.13
CA PHE A 421 8.86 0.34 16.19
C PHE A 421 8.11 -0.91 15.70
N LYS A 422 7.62 -0.90 14.48
CA LYS A 422 7.03 -2.08 13.85
C LYS A 422 8.08 -3.11 13.43
N PHE A 423 9.30 -2.64 13.19
CA PHE A 423 10.49 -3.39 12.82
C PHE A 423 11.59 -3.24 13.87
N CYS A 424 11.20 -3.13 15.14
CA CYS A 424 12.06 -2.75 16.27
C CYS A 424 13.31 -3.63 16.41
N ARG A 425 13.23 -4.93 16.09
CA ARG A 425 14.38 -5.84 16.10
C ARG A 425 15.45 -5.40 15.09
N ASP A 426 15.05 -5.23 13.83
CA ASP A 426 16.02 -4.90 12.75
C ASP A 426 16.57 -3.50 12.93
N VAL A 427 15.74 -2.55 13.36
CA VAL A 427 16.16 -1.18 13.68
C VAL A 427 17.13 -1.17 14.86
N TYR A 428 16.85 -1.90 15.95
CA TYR A 428 17.76 -2.02 17.09
C TYR A 428 19.11 -2.60 16.69
N ILE A 429 19.10 -3.70 15.93
CA ILE A 429 20.34 -4.34 15.43
C ILE A 429 21.10 -3.38 14.51
N ALA A 430 20.40 -2.64 13.64
CA ALA A 430 21.03 -1.63 12.79
C ALA A 430 21.77 -0.55 13.60
N LEU A 431 21.18 -0.08 14.71
CA LEU A 431 21.77 0.96 15.55
C LEU A 431 22.93 0.45 16.40
N THR A 432 22.83 -0.76 16.97
CA THR A 432 23.78 -1.31 17.96
C THR A 432 24.83 -2.23 17.35
N GLY A 433 24.57 -2.79 16.16
CA GLY A 433 25.41 -3.79 15.50
C GLY A 433 25.26 -5.21 16.03
N ARG A 434 24.35 -5.46 16.99
CA ARG A 434 24.13 -6.78 17.59
C ARG A 434 22.70 -6.98 18.07
N PRO A 435 22.18 -8.21 18.10
CA PRO A 435 20.89 -8.51 18.70
C PRO A 435 20.97 -8.39 20.23
N LEU A 436 19.78 -8.37 20.87
CA LEU A 436 19.67 -8.60 22.31
C LEU A 436 20.07 -10.03 22.66
N GLU A 437 20.60 -10.23 23.86
CA GLU A 437 20.97 -11.55 24.37
C GLU A 437 19.74 -12.39 24.75
N GLY A 438 19.87 -13.69 24.67
CA GLY A 438 18.80 -14.65 24.97
C GLY A 438 17.88 -14.88 23.76
N ASP A 439 16.59 -15.13 24.03
CA ASP A 439 15.53 -15.29 23.03
C ASP A 439 14.42 -14.22 23.28
N PRO A 440 14.75 -12.95 23.04
CA PRO A 440 13.84 -11.84 23.31
C PRO A 440 12.72 -11.78 22.27
N ASP A 441 11.50 -11.52 22.75
CA ASP A 441 10.34 -11.25 21.91
C ASP A 441 10.38 -9.83 21.27
N GLY A 442 9.43 -9.55 20.43
CA GLY A 442 9.33 -8.24 19.77
C GLY A 442 9.17 -7.07 20.74
N PHE A 443 8.56 -7.29 21.91
CA PHE A 443 8.39 -6.22 22.92
C PHE A 443 9.68 -5.91 23.68
N ALA A 444 10.55 -6.90 23.91
CA ALA A 444 11.87 -6.65 24.48
C ALA A 444 12.69 -5.74 23.55
N TYR A 445 12.63 -5.98 22.24
CA TYR A 445 13.28 -5.08 21.25
C TYR A 445 12.61 -3.70 21.20
N MET A 446 11.30 -3.60 21.37
CA MET A 446 10.57 -2.34 21.40
C MET A 446 11.00 -1.49 22.61
N ASP A 447 11.07 -2.11 23.79
CA ASP A 447 11.52 -1.45 25.04
C ASP A 447 13.00 -1.02 24.94
N ALA A 448 13.86 -1.91 24.41
CA ALA A 448 15.27 -1.60 24.21
C ALA A 448 15.49 -0.46 23.21
N LEU A 449 14.71 -0.42 22.13
CA LEU A 449 14.76 0.65 21.15
C LEU A 449 14.29 1.97 21.76
N SER A 450 13.20 1.98 22.52
CA SER A 450 12.73 3.16 23.25
C SER A 450 13.79 3.67 24.23
N GLY A 451 14.41 2.75 25.00
CA GLY A 451 15.50 3.12 25.93
C GLY A 451 16.74 3.69 25.24
N LEU A 452 17.06 3.19 24.05
CA LEU A 452 18.23 3.64 23.27
C LEU A 452 18.01 5.01 22.62
N THR A 453 16.80 5.27 22.13
CA THR A 453 16.49 6.46 21.33
C THR A 453 15.75 7.56 22.11
N SER A 454 15.21 7.23 23.28
CA SER A 454 14.30 8.07 24.05
C SER A 454 13.00 8.41 23.31
N GLU A 455 12.69 7.69 22.22
CA GLU A 455 11.42 7.77 21.52
C GLU A 455 10.43 6.73 22.06
N ASN A 456 9.15 7.06 22.05
CA ASN A 456 8.12 6.15 22.52
C ASN A 456 7.54 5.34 21.35
N ALA A 457 7.33 4.05 21.58
CA ALA A 457 6.57 3.25 20.64
C ALA A 457 5.14 3.80 20.48
N PRO A 458 4.57 3.81 19.26
CA PRO A 458 3.18 4.19 19.04
C PRO A 458 2.22 3.40 19.93
N ALA A 459 1.25 4.07 20.54
CA ALA A 459 0.29 3.46 21.46
C ALA A 459 -0.41 2.21 20.87
N PRO A 460 -0.79 2.16 19.59
CA PRO A 460 -1.37 0.95 18.99
C PRO A 460 -0.42 -0.25 18.95
N LEU A 461 0.89 -0.04 18.92
CA LEU A 461 1.89 -1.13 18.97
C LEU A 461 2.19 -1.54 20.42
N ALA A 462 2.44 -0.58 21.29
CA ALA A 462 2.72 -0.85 22.70
C ALA A 462 1.56 -1.54 23.42
N GLY A 463 0.31 -1.18 23.08
CA GLY A 463 -0.90 -1.72 23.65
C GLY A 463 -1.14 -3.21 23.36
N LEU A 464 -0.56 -3.76 22.29
CA LEU A 464 -0.73 -5.18 21.93
C LEU A 464 -0.30 -6.15 23.03
N ARG A 465 0.66 -5.75 23.87
CA ARG A 465 1.17 -6.57 24.99
C ARG A 465 0.08 -7.04 25.94
N SER A 466 -0.95 -6.22 26.16
CA SER A 466 -2.05 -6.48 27.08
C SER A 466 -3.33 -6.99 26.41
N MET A 467 -3.36 -7.07 25.08
CA MET A 467 -4.56 -7.51 24.35
C MET A 467 -4.69 -9.03 24.34
N PRO A 468 -5.91 -9.58 24.52
CA PRO A 468 -6.13 -11.01 24.43
C PRO A 468 -5.99 -11.52 23.00
N VAL A 469 -5.39 -12.68 22.82
CA VAL A 469 -5.35 -13.37 21.54
C VAL A 469 -6.72 -13.99 21.25
N LEU A 470 -7.43 -13.45 20.26
CA LEU A 470 -8.79 -13.83 19.90
C LEU A 470 -8.83 -14.86 18.76
N HIS A 471 -7.87 -14.81 17.83
CA HIS A 471 -7.81 -15.67 16.64
C HIS A 471 -6.63 -16.64 16.77
N LYS A 472 -6.95 -17.94 16.89
CA LYS A 472 -5.96 -19.02 17.09
C LYS A 472 -6.05 -20.12 16.05
N ASP A 473 -6.93 -19.93 15.03
CA ASP A 473 -7.17 -20.94 14.02
C ASP A 473 -5.95 -21.14 13.13
N VAL A 474 -5.60 -22.41 12.92
CA VAL A 474 -4.59 -22.85 11.96
C VAL A 474 -5.27 -23.79 10.97
N VAL A 475 -5.19 -23.49 9.70
CA VAL A 475 -5.84 -24.26 8.65
C VAL A 475 -4.80 -24.72 7.60
N ARG A 476 -5.12 -25.80 6.89
CA ARG A 476 -4.38 -26.15 5.68
C ARG A 476 -4.91 -25.36 4.48
N PRO A 477 -4.15 -25.23 3.39
CA PRO A 477 -4.62 -24.56 2.19
C PRO A 477 -6.00 -25.06 1.69
N GLU A 478 -6.25 -26.36 1.75
CA GLU A 478 -7.52 -26.98 1.34
C GLU A 478 -8.71 -26.56 2.22
N GLY A 479 -8.47 -26.22 3.49
CA GLY A 479 -9.49 -25.79 4.44
C GLY A 479 -9.83 -24.30 4.38
N MET A 480 -9.13 -23.49 3.58
CA MET A 480 -9.34 -22.05 3.53
C MET A 480 -10.73 -21.69 2.98
N ALA A 481 -11.26 -22.45 2.02
CA ALA A 481 -12.60 -22.23 1.47
C ALA A 481 -13.70 -22.44 2.53
N ASP A 482 -13.60 -23.52 3.32
CA ASP A 482 -14.54 -23.80 4.39
C ASP A 482 -14.45 -22.77 5.51
N PHE A 483 -13.25 -22.27 5.80
CA PHE A 483 -13.05 -21.18 6.78
C PHE A 483 -13.73 -19.88 6.31
N ILE A 484 -13.65 -19.52 5.02
CA ILE A 484 -14.38 -18.36 4.45
C ILE A 484 -15.88 -18.57 4.60
N ARG A 485 -16.41 -19.77 4.27
CA ARG A 485 -17.85 -20.07 4.39
C ARG A 485 -18.34 -19.92 5.85
N ALA A 486 -17.57 -20.43 6.80
CA ALA A 486 -17.87 -20.25 8.23
C ALA A 486 -17.80 -18.76 8.66
N ALA A 487 -16.87 -18.01 8.11
CA ALA A 487 -16.77 -16.58 8.36
C ALA A 487 -17.96 -15.79 7.78
N VAL A 488 -18.46 -16.14 6.61
CA VAL A 488 -19.67 -15.57 5.99
C VAL A 488 -20.88 -15.79 6.92
N ALA A 489 -21.11 -17.04 7.35
CA ALA A 489 -22.23 -17.38 8.26
C ALA A 489 -22.17 -16.65 9.62
N ARG A 490 -20.98 -16.23 10.05
CA ARG A 490 -20.77 -15.46 11.28
C ARG A 490 -20.98 -13.97 11.10
N ALA A 491 -20.62 -13.44 9.91
CA ALA A 491 -20.63 -12.01 9.63
C ALA A 491 -22.04 -11.50 9.21
N PHE A 492 -22.85 -12.37 8.61
CA PHE A 492 -24.15 -12.03 7.99
C PHE A 492 -25.30 -12.89 8.50
#